data_524354ec1fc91c1050ae95912610b99c
#
_entry.id   524354ec1fc91c1050ae95912610b99c
#
_cell.length_a   1.000
_cell.length_b   1.000
_cell.length_c   1.000
_cell.angle_alpha   90.00
_cell.angle_beta   90.00
_cell.angle_gamma   90.00
#
_symmetry.space_group_name_H-M   'P 1'
#
loop_
_entity.id
_entity.type
_entity.pdbx_description
1 polymer ?
#
loop_
_entity_poly.entity_id
_entity_poly.type
_entity_poly.pdbx_seq_one_letter_code
_entity_poly.pdbx_strand_id
1 'polypeptide(L)'
;GNLDLSLINILNTGEVFNLYWKSDNNKQVTFNASIELPYIFKSPLGVRANLNIFKQDSTFQNTKTALDLGYYFNYNKKLFLGYQSTESSDIQNTNNALIADFENTFLTATFEYKNYIEEPLFPEKTKFIFKTGFGERISKLETNSQTFFEINISHDLYLNKNNVIHLNSQNYYLKSSNYITNELFRFGGIQS
;
A
#
# COMPACT_ATOMS: atom_id res chain seq x y z
N GLY A 1 -8.41 -9.25 -17.94
CA GLY A 1 -8.21 -10.44 -17.10
C GLY A 1 -7.73 -10.05 -15.70
N ASN A 2 -7.85 -10.96 -14.75
CA ASN A 2 -7.34 -10.78 -13.40
C ASN A 2 -6.77 -12.10 -12.87
N LEU A 3 -5.79 -11.97 -11.99
CA LEU A 3 -5.21 -13.04 -11.19
C LEU A 3 -5.10 -12.54 -9.75
N ASP A 4 -5.58 -13.31 -8.81
CA ASP A 4 -5.45 -13.05 -7.37
C ASP A 4 -4.99 -14.33 -6.69
N LEU A 5 -3.78 -14.31 -6.12
CA LEU A 5 -3.16 -15.42 -5.45
C LEU A 5 -2.73 -14.99 -4.06
N SER A 6 -3.19 -15.70 -3.04
CA SER A 6 -2.75 -15.52 -1.65
C SER A 6 -2.29 -16.86 -1.09
N LEU A 7 -1.06 -16.89 -0.64
CA LEU A 7 -0.42 -18.06 -0.04
C LEU A 7 -0.05 -17.71 1.41
N ILE A 8 -0.56 -18.49 2.35
CA ILE A 8 -0.39 -18.22 3.77
C ILE A 8 0.22 -19.44 4.44
N ASN A 9 1.29 -19.24 5.19
CA ASN A 9 1.91 -20.25 6.04
C ASN A 9 2.33 -21.54 5.33
N ILE A 10 2.80 -21.46 4.09
CA ILE A 10 3.27 -22.62 3.32
C ILE A 10 4.55 -23.20 3.93
N LEU A 11 5.43 -22.35 4.44
CA LEU A 11 6.70 -22.72 5.07
C LEU A 11 6.55 -22.97 6.58
N ASN A 12 5.32 -22.90 7.13
CA ASN A 12 5.02 -23.03 8.57
C ASN A 12 5.74 -21.99 9.46
N THR A 13 6.01 -20.81 8.92
CA THR A 13 6.65 -19.69 9.64
C THR A 13 5.69 -18.53 9.85
N GLY A 14 4.43 -18.65 9.40
CA GLY A 14 3.41 -17.60 9.46
C GLY A 14 3.55 -16.58 8.32
N GLU A 15 4.33 -16.91 7.30
CA GLU A 15 4.54 -16.05 6.15
C GLU A 15 3.26 -15.86 5.32
N VAL A 16 3.16 -14.68 4.70
CA VAL A 16 2.08 -14.34 3.77
C VAL A 16 2.71 -13.85 2.47
N PHE A 17 2.29 -14.46 1.36
CA PHE A 17 2.63 -14.03 0.02
C PHE A 17 1.34 -13.68 -0.73
N ASN A 18 1.25 -12.48 -1.28
CA ASN A 18 0.13 -12.07 -2.12
C ASN A 18 0.65 -11.63 -3.48
N LEU A 19 -0.07 -12.03 -4.52
CA LEU A 19 0.16 -11.58 -5.88
C LEU A 19 -1.20 -11.25 -6.50
N TYR A 20 -1.35 -10.01 -6.92
CA TYR A 20 -2.53 -9.51 -7.60
C TYR A 20 -2.13 -8.91 -8.94
N TRP A 21 -2.80 -9.33 -9.99
CA TRP A 21 -2.66 -8.74 -11.32
C TRP A 21 -4.04 -8.50 -11.92
N LYS A 22 -4.23 -7.33 -12.49
CA LYS A 22 -5.45 -6.97 -13.20
C LYS A 22 -5.10 -6.16 -14.44
N SER A 23 -5.76 -6.51 -15.55
CA SER A 23 -5.72 -5.72 -16.78
C SER A 23 -7.16 -5.56 -17.28
N ASP A 24 -7.58 -4.33 -17.50
CA ASP A 24 -8.91 -3.97 -17.96
C ASP A 24 -8.93 -3.59 -19.46
N ASN A 25 -10.14 -3.36 -19.98
CA ASN A 25 -10.35 -2.98 -21.38
C ASN A 25 -9.83 -1.57 -21.71
N ASN A 26 -9.57 -0.74 -20.70
CA ASN A 26 -9.00 0.61 -20.85
C ASN A 26 -7.47 0.58 -20.85
N LYS A 27 -6.86 -0.59 -21.04
CA LYS A 27 -5.41 -0.82 -21.01
C LYS A 27 -4.73 -0.37 -19.71
N GLN A 28 -5.51 -0.28 -18.62
CA GLN A 28 -4.94 -0.10 -17.29
C GLN A 28 -4.44 -1.46 -16.79
N VAL A 29 -3.23 -1.47 -16.26
CA VAL A 29 -2.63 -2.66 -15.66
C VAL A 29 -2.23 -2.33 -14.24
N THR A 30 -2.66 -3.16 -13.31
CA THR A 30 -2.23 -3.14 -11.91
C THR A 30 -1.57 -4.47 -11.60
N PHE A 31 -0.37 -4.41 -11.04
CA PHE A 31 0.35 -5.56 -10.52
C PHE A 31 0.81 -5.25 -9.10
N ASN A 32 0.44 -6.10 -8.15
CA ASN A 32 0.88 -6.01 -6.77
C ASN A 32 1.47 -7.34 -6.35
N ALA A 33 2.66 -7.33 -5.80
CA ALA A 33 3.27 -8.47 -5.15
C ALA A 33 3.73 -8.06 -3.76
N SER A 34 3.45 -8.88 -2.76
CA SER A 34 3.92 -8.63 -1.39
C SER A 34 4.32 -9.94 -0.73
N ILE A 35 5.33 -9.85 0.09
CA ILE A 35 5.76 -10.93 0.99
C ILE A 35 5.94 -10.36 2.40
N GLU A 36 5.41 -11.04 3.40
CA GLU A 36 5.63 -10.76 4.81
C GLU A 36 6.17 -12.02 5.48
N LEU A 37 7.33 -11.92 6.09
CA LEU A 37 8.02 -12.97 6.83
C LEU A 37 8.06 -12.56 8.31
N PRO A 38 7.10 -12.99 9.12
CA PRO A 38 7.09 -12.70 10.55
C PRO A 38 8.04 -13.61 11.32
N TYR A 39 8.38 -13.19 12.53
CA TYR A 39 9.08 -14.01 13.53
C TYR A 39 10.40 -14.62 13.05
N ILE A 40 11.15 -13.89 12.23
CA ILE A 40 12.47 -14.32 11.74
C ILE A 40 13.40 -14.65 12.93
N PHE A 41 14.17 -15.73 12.80
CA PHE A 41 15.04 -16.24 13.87
C PHE A 41 14.31 -16.51 15.22
N LYS A 42 13.00 -16.83 15.18
CA LYS A 42 12.15 -17.03 16.39
C LYS A 42 12.10 -15.79 17.29
N SER A 43 12.30 -14.60 16.72
CA SER A 43 12.22 -13.32 17.40
C SER A 43 10.91 -12.61 17.07
N PRO A 44 10.53 -11.52 17.75
CA PRO A 44 9.38 -10.70 17.38
C PRO A 44 9.66 -9.79 16.14
N LEU A 45 10.73 -10.04 15.43
CA LEU A 45 11.10 -9.31 14.23
C LEU A 45 10.59 -9.98 12.97
N GLY A 46 10.33 -9.20 11.94
CA GLY A 46 9.97 -9.68 10.61
C GLY A 46 10.41 -8.74 9.52
N VAL A 47 10.24 -9.19 8.29
CA VAL A 47 10.53 -8.42 7.08
C VAL A 47 9.31 -8.42 6.19
N ARG A 48 9.02 -7.28 5.56
CA ARG A 48 7.99 -7.16 4.53
C ARG A 48 8.59 -6.48 3.30
N ALA A 49 8.33 -7.05 2.13
CA ALA A 49 8.67 -6.44 0.86
C ALA A 49 7.40 -6.31 0.01
N ASN A 50 7.26 -5.18 -0.69
CA ASN A 50 6.13 -4.89 -1.55
C ASN A 50 6.63 -4.34 -2.89
N LEU A 51 5.97 -4.77 -3.96
CA LEU A 51 6.12 -4.24 -5.30
C LEU A 51 4.72 -3.94 -5.85
N ASN A 52 4.50 -2.68 -6.25
CA ASN A 52 3.29 -2.26 -6.90
C ASN A 52 3.66 -1.61 -8.24
N ILE A 53 3.06 -2.07 -9.31
CA ILE A 53 3.20 -1.49 -10.64
C ILE A 53 1.81 -1.08 -11.12
N PHE A 54 1.65 0.20 -11.39
CA PHE A 54 0.44 0.74 -11.99
C PHE A 54 0.78 1.39 -13.31
N LYS A 55 0.16 0.90 -14.37
CA LYS A 55 0.27 1.48 -15.73
C LYS A 55 -1.10 1.99 -16.14
N GLN A 56 -1.17 3.27 -16.47
CA GLN A 56 -2.38 3.86 -16.98
C GLN A 56 -2.27 4.05 -18.51
N ASP A 57 -2.89 3.12 -19.24
CA ASP A 57 -2.92 3.13 -20.70
C ASP A 57 -1.49 3.25 -21.28
N SER A 58 -1.30 4.15 -22.23
CA SER A 58 0.02 4.53 -22.75
C SER A 58 0.53 5.85 -22.15
N THR A 59 -0.13 6.37 -21.10
CA THR A 59 0.18 7.70 -20.58
C THR A 59 1.38 7.67 -19.64
N PHE A 60 1.31 6.87 -18.57
CA PHE A 60 2.41 6.76 -17.60
C PHE A 60 2.41 5.41 -16.89
N GLN A 61 3.52 5.10 -16.25
CA GLN A 61 3.70 3.96 -15.38
C GLN A 61 4.33 4.39 -14.06
N ASN A 62 3.75 3.94 -12.94
CA ASN A 62 4.33 4.08 -11.61
C ASN A 62 4.78 2.72 -11.12
N THR A 63 6.02 2.62 -10.66
CA THR A 63 6.57 1.45 -9.99
C THR A 63 6.94 1.84 -8.57
N LYS A 64 6.27 1.25 -7.59
CA LYS A 64 6.49 1.49 -6.17
C LYS A 64 7.07 0.25 -5.52
N THR A 65 8.22 0.39 -4.90
CA THR A 65 8.88 -0.66 -4.11
C THR A 65 8.96 -0.23 -2.65
N ALA A 66 8.82 -1.17 -1.74
CA ALA A 66 9.02 -0.92 -0.32
C ALA A 66 9.66 -2.13 0.34
N LEU A 67 10.55 -1.86 1.30
CA LEU A 67 11.16 -2.84 2.17
C LEU A 67 11.05 -2.36 3.61
N ASP A 68 10.43 -3.18 4.47
CA ASP A 68 10.13 -2.84 5.84
C ASP A 68 10.72 -3.87 6.80
N LEU A 69 11.26 -3.41 7.93
CA LEU A 69 11.58 -4.19 9.11
C LEU A 69 10.41 -4.07 10.10
N GLY A 70 9.85 -5.18 10.51
CA GLY A 70 8.69 -5.26 11.40
C GLY A 70 9.04 -5.69 12.81
N TYR A 71 8.36 -5.10 13.79
CA TYR A 71 8.29 -5.56 15.16
C TYR A 71 6.85 -5.97 15.50
N TYR A 72 6.66 -7.22 15.89
CA TYR A 72 5.37 -7.84 16.18
C TYR A 72 5.15 -7.86 17.70
N PHE A 73 4.44 -6.85 18.25
CA PHE A 73 4.08 -6.85 19.68
C PHE A 73 3.23 -8.06 20.05
N ASN A 74 2.32 -8.38 19.16
CA ASN A 74 1.50 -9.58 19.14
C ASN A 74 0.88 -9.75 17.74
N TYR A 75 0.03 -10.75 17.53
CA TYR A 75 -0.61 -10.98 16.23
C TYR A 75 -1.53 -9.84 15.78
N ASN A 76 -2.00 -8.99 16.73
CA ASN A 76 -2.89 -7.87 16.46
C ASN A 76 -2.18 -6.54 16.22
N LYS A 77 -0.96 -6.37 16.73
CA LYS A 77 -0.23 -5.09 16.74
C LYS A 77 1.15 -5.27 16.16
N LYS A 78 1.44 -4.48 15.15
CA LYS A 78 2.71 -4.50 14.43
C LYS A 78 3.20 -3.07 14.18
N LEU A 79 4.50 -2.89 14.23
CA LEU A 79 5.17 -1.65 13.84
C LEU A 79 6.21 -1.99 12.77
N PHE A 80 6.19 -1.26 11.67
CA PHE A 80 7.17 -1.41 10.59
C PHE A 80 7.92 -0.10 10.39
N LEU A 81 9.23 -0.21 10.20
CA LEU A 81 10.10 0.87 9.76
C LEU A 81 10.71 0.46 8.43
N GLY A 82 10.65 1.32 7.44
CA GLY A 82 11.03 0.91 6.10
C GLY A 82 11.50 2.02 5.20
N TYR A 83 11.86 1.60 4.01
CA TYR A 83 12.22 2.45 2.88
C TYR A 83 11.28 2.17 1.72
N GLN A 84 10.78 3.24 1.11
CA GLN A 84 9.89 3.17 -0.05
C GLN A 84 10.44 4.04 -1.15
N SER A 85 10.50 3.49 -2.37
CA SER A 85 10.78 4.24 -3.60
C SER A 85 9.60 4.12 -4.55
N THR A 86 9.33 5.20 -5.29
CA THR A 86 8.36 5.21 -6.37
C THR A 86 9.00 5.88 -7.58
N GLU A 87 9.09 5.15 -8.67
CA GLU A 87 9.53 5.66 -9.96
C GLU A 87 8.32 5.84 -10.87
N SER A 88 8.19 6.99 -11.49
CA SER A 88 7.16 7.30 -12.46
C SER A 88 7.77 7.70 -13.80
N SER A 89 7.30 7.08 -14.87
CA SER A 89 7.72 7.38 -16.24
C SER A 89 6.54 7.80 -17.08
N ASP A 90 6.66 8.97 -17.74
CA ASP A 90 5.76 9.42 -18.81
C ASP A 90 6.07 8.61 -20.08
N ILE A 91 5.15 7.73 -20.49
CA ILE A 91 5.35 6.83 -21.63
C ILE A 91 5.22 7.58 -22.96
N GLN A 92 4.43 8.65 -23.00
CA GLN A 92 4.16 9.39 -24.24
C GLN A 92 5.12 10.55 -24.50
N ASN A 93 5.98 10.91 -23.54
CA ASN A 93 6.86 12.08 -23.59
C ASN A 93 6.10 13.35 -23.99
N THR A 94 4.88 13.54 -23.48
CA THR A 94 3.99 14.62 -23.88
C THR A 94 4.45 16.00 -23.43
N ASN A 95 5.56 16.09 -22.67
CA ASN A 95 6.06 17.32 -22.03
C ASN A 95 4.95 18.12 -21.34
N ASN A 96 3.93 17.41 -20.85
CA ASN A 96 2.83 18.03 -20.13
C ASN A 96 3.33 18.36 -18.71
N ALA A 97 3.23 19.62 -18.31
CA ALA A 97 3.64 20.06 -16.96
C ALA A 97 2.90 19.33 -15.82
N LEU A 98 1.81 18.64 -16.14
CA LEU A 98 0.99 17.89 -15.18
C LEU A 98 1.40 16.42 -15.02
N ILE A 99 2.11 15.84 -16.00
CA ILE A 99 2.61 14.46 -15.97
C ILE A 99 4.10 14.52 -16.26
N ALA A 100 4.91 14.13 -15.30
CA ALA A 100 6.36 14.20 -15.41
C ALA A 100 7.01 12.94 -14.87
N ASP A 101 8.21 12.64 -15.39
CA ASP A 101 9.08 11.64 -14.80
C ASP A 101 9.52 12.13 -13.42
N PHE A 102 9.42 11.26 -12.43
CA PHE A 102 9.93 11.54 -11.09
C PHE A 102 10.34 10.26 -10.37
N GLU A 103 11.17 10.45 -9.37
CA GLU A 103 11.49 9.45 -8.36
C GLU A 103 11.19 10.02 -6.97
N ASN A 104 10.39 9.29 -6.17
CA ASN A 104 10.15 9.61 -4.76
C ASN A 104 10.81 8.58 -3.90
N THR A 105 11.51 9.03 -2.87
CA THR A 105 12.11 8.15 -1.86
C THR A 105 11.68 8.58 -0.47
N PHE A 106 11.25 7.63 0.36
CA PHE A 106 10.75 7.89 1.70
C PHE A 106 11.32 6.89 2.71
N LEU A 107 11.73 7.40 3.87
CA LEU A 107 11.78 6.62 5.09
C LEU A 107 10.37 6.57 5.68
N THR A 108 9.88 5.39 6.00
CA THR A 108 8.50 5.17 6.40
C THR A 108 8.40 4.53 7.77
N ALA A 109 7.32 4.88 8.50
CA ALA A 109 6.90 4.19 9.70
C ALA A 109 5.41 3.79 9.53
N THR A 110 5.08 2.53 9.80
CA THR A 110 3.73 2.01 9.67
C THR A 110 3.33 1.30 10.96
N PHE A 111 2.24 1.74 11.58
CA PHE A 111 1.60 1.03 12.68
C PHE A 111 0.34 0.35 12.19
N GLU A 112 0.20 -0.94 12.50
CA GLU A 112 -0.96 -1.76 12.14
C GLU A 112 -1.60 -2.33 13.40
N TYR A 113 -2.90 -2.19 13.49
CA TYR A 113 -3.75 -2.83 14.50
C TYR A 113 -4.90 -3.55 13.82
N LYS A 114 -5.08 -4.83 14.15
CA LYS A 114 -6.20 -5.64 13.67
C LYS A 114 -6.82 -6.35 14.85
N ASN A 115 -8.14 -6.27 14.96
CA ASN A 115 -8.91 -7.01 15.96
C ASN A 115 -9.79 -8.04 15.27
N TYR A 116 -9.67 -9.28 15.70
CA TYR A 116 -10.42 -10.40 15.17
C TYR A 116 -11.44 -10.88 16.20
N ILE A 117 -12.56 -11.36 15.71
CA ILE A 117 -13.61 -12.00 16.51
C ILE A 117 -13.89 -13.39 15.94
N GLU A 118 -14.49 -14.25 16.75
CA GLU A 118 -14.87 -15.62 16.36
C GLU A 118 -16.17 -15.62 15.53
N GLU A 119 -16.17 -14.86 14.42
CA GLU A 119 -17.30 -14.84 13.48
C GLU A 119 -16.86 -15.43 12.13
N PRO A 120 -17.56 -16.46 11.61
CA PRO A 120 -17.12 -17.17 10.41
C PRO A 120 -17.14 -16.32 9.14
N LEU A 121 -18.07 -15.35 9.04
CA LEU A 121 -18.26 -14.56 7.81
C LEU A 121 -17.39 -13.30 7.79
N PHE A 122 -17.20 -12.64 8.93
CA PHE A 122 -16.46 -11.39 9.06
C PHE A 122 -15.52 -11.42 10.27
N PRO A 123 -14.44 -12.20 10.21
CA PRO A 123 -13.55 -12.37 11.36
C PRO A 123 -12.78 -11.11 11.74
N GLU A 124 -12.48 -10.22 10.79
CA GLU A 124 -11.75 -8.96 11.05
C GLU A 124 -12.73 -7.86 11.45
N LYS A 125 -12.96 -7.68 12.75
CA LYS A 125 -13.87 -6.66 13.29
C LYS A 125 -13.34 -5.24 13.11
N THR A 126 -12.04 -5.04 13.32
CA THR A 126 -11.42 -3.72 13.25
C THR A 126 -10.05 -3.82 12.62
N LYS A 127 -9.79 -2.93 11.68
CA LYS A 127 -8.47 -2.71 11.10
C LYS A 127 -8.14 -1.23 11.18
N PHE A 128 -6.97 -0.92 11.68
CA PHE A 128 -6.41 0.42 11.70
C PHE A 128 -4.97 0.34 11.18
N ILE A 129 -4.67 1.11 10.16
CA ILE A 129 -3.32 1.26 9.62
C ILE A 129 -3.02 2.75 9.58
N PHE A 130 -1.94 3.13 10.23
CA PHE A 130 -1.35 4.47 10.12
C PHE A 130 0.03 4.34 9.52
N LYS A 131 0.27 5.04 8.41
CA LYS A 131 1.58 5.11 7.76
C LYS A 131 1.99 6.55 7.56
N THR A 132 3.24 6.86 7.84
CA THR A 132 3.86 8.15 7.56
C THR A 132 5.18 7.94 6.85
N GLY A 133 5.56 8.91 6.03
CA GLY A 133 6.85 8.90 5.34
C GLY A 133 7.44 10.30 5.23
N PHE A 134 8.74 10.37 5.38
CA PHE A 134 9.56 11.58 5.20
C PHE A 134 10.59 11.29 4.13
N GLY A 135 10.69 12.19 3.15
CA GLY A 135 11.57 11.95 2.03
C GLY A 135 11.60 13.07 1.03
N GLU A 136 11.94 12.73 -0.19
CA GLU A 136 12.07 13.69 -1.27
C GLU A 136 11.55 13.14 -2.59
N ARG A 137 11.14 14.05 -3.44
CA ARG A 137 10.87 13.81 -4.85
C ARG A 137 11.92 14.48 -5.70
N ILE A 138 12.52 13.72 -6.58
CA ILE A 138 13.45 14.18 -7.60
C ILE A 138 12.73 14.14 -8.96
N SER A 139 12.69 15.25 -9.65
CA SER A 139 12.18 15.36 -11.01
C SER A 139 13.21 16.08 -11.89
N LYS A 140 13.00 16.11 -13.20
CA LYS A 140 13.90 16.82 -14.14
C LYS A 140 14.08 18.32 -13.82
N LEU A 141 13.08 18.92 -13.15
CA LEU A 141 13.04 20.37 -12.91
C LEU A 141 13.54 20.74 -11.50
N GLU A 142 13.29 19.87 -10.50
CA GLU A 142 13.51 20.22 -9.10
C GLU A 142 13.53 19.00 -8.18
N THR A 143 14.13 19.21 -7.02
CA THR A 143 14.06 18.30 -5.87
C THR A 143 13.21 18.95 -4.78
N ASN A 144 12.22 18.25 -4.27
CA ASN A 144 11.31 18.72 -3.24
C ASN A 144 11.26 17.77 -2.06
N SER A 145 11.43 18.31 -0.85
CA SER A 145 11.15 17.54 0.37
C SER A 145 9.65 17.29 0.49
N GLN A 146 9.31 16.07 0.83
CA GLN A 146 7.92 15.62 0.96
C GLN A 146 7.67 14.89 2.28
N THR A 147 6.45 15.00 2.75
CA THR A 147 5.95 14.24 3.90
C THR A 147 4.55 13.75 3.57
N PHE A 148 4.27 12.48 3.87
CA PHE A 148 2.92 11.97 3.69
C PHE A 148 2.38 11.31 4.97
N PHE A 149 1.06 11.29 5.09
CA PHE A 149 0.30 10.54 6.07
C PHE A 149 -0.78 9.75 5.36
N GLU A 150 -0.93 8.49 5.76
CA GLU A 150 -1.96 7.59 5.28
C GLU A 150 -2.64 6.96 6.48
N ILE A 151 -3.98 7.01 6.50
CA ILE A 151 -4.79 6.42 7.55
C ILE A 151 -5.87 5.57 6.89
N ASN A 152 -5.86 4.27 7.18
CA ASN A 152 -6.88 3.33 6.74
C ASN A 152 -7.58 2.75 7.96
N ILE A 153 -8.88 2.92 8.03
CA ILE A 153 -9.74 2.44 9.11
C ILE A 153 -10.85 1.60 8.51
N SER A 154 -11.00 0.38 9.02
CA SER A 154 -12.15 -0.47 8.73
C SER A 154 -12.73 -0.95 10.06
N HIS A 155 -14.06 -0.91 10.20
CA HIS A 155 -14.74 -1.34 11.41
C HIS A 155 -16.12 -1.90 11.12
N ASP A 156 -16.42 -3.07 11.70
CA ASP A 156 -17.70 -3.73 11.62
C ASP A 156 -18.53 -3.47 12.86
N LEU A 157 -19.66 -2.77 12.67
CA LEU A 157 -20.67 -2.54 13.71
C LEU A 157 -21.75 -3.63 13.60
N TYR A 158 -21.77 -4.54 14.56
CA TYR A 158 -22.78 -5.60 14.64
C TYR A 158 -24.05 -5.04 15.27
N LEU A 159 -25.11 -4.88 14.50
CA LEU A 159 -26.42 -4.49 15.00
C LEU A 159 -27.14 -5.67 15.66
N ASN A 160 -26.96 -6.86 15.11
CA ASN A 160 -27.43 -8.14 15.65
C ASN A 160 -26.68 -9.28 14.92
N LYS A 161 -27.04 -10.55 15.20
CA LYS A 161 -26.38 -11.73 14.62
C LYS A 161 -26.40 -11.79 13.09
N ASN A 162 -27.36 -11.10 12.45
CA ASN A 162 -27.59 -11.19 11.01
C ASN A 162 -27.29 -9.88 10.26
N ASN A 163 -27.05 -8.77 10.99
CA ASN A 163 -26.88 -7.45 10.38
C ASN A 163 -25.62 -6.77 10.89
N VAL A 164 -24.75 -6.41 9.95
CA VAL A 164 -23.49 -5.72 10.17
C VAL A 164 -23.43 -4.47 9.31
N ILE A 165 -23.00 -3.35 9.87
CA ILE A 165 -22.63 -2.16 9.11
C ILE A 165 -21.12 -2.15 8.99
N HIS A 166 -20.61 -2.29 7.77
CA HIS A 166 -19.18 -2.16 7.48
C HIS A 166 -18.84 -0.70 7.17
N LEU A 167 -17.94 -0.13 7.98
CA LEU A 167 -17.40 1.21 7.80
C LEU A 167 -15.96 1.10 7.31
N ASN A 168 -15.64 1.74 6.19
CA ASN A 168 -14.30 1.83 5.65
C ASN A 168 -13.96 3.29 5.33
N SER A 169 -12.80 3.74 5.77
CA SER A 169 -12.28 5.08 5.50
C SER A 169 -10.80 4.99 5.12
N GLN A 170 -10.46 5.59 3.98
CA GLN A 170 -9.09 5.70 3.50
C GLN A 170 -8.76 7.19 3.34
N ASN A 171 -7.70 7.64 4.00
CA ASN A 171 -7.29 9.03 4.00
C ASN A 171 -5.81 9.10 3.65
N TYR A 172 -5.48 9.99 2.76
CA TYR A 172 -4.11 10.25 2.34
C TYR A 172 -3.86 11.76 2.32
N TYR A 173 -2.73 12.16 2.88
CA TYR A 173 -2.27 13.54 2.88
C TYR A 173 -0.81 13.58 2.43
N LEU A 174 -0.52 14.38 1.42
CA LEU A 174 0.83 14.65 0.94
C LEU A 174 1.13 16.14 1.12
N LYS A 175 2.22 16.44 1.81
CA LYS A 175 2.79 17.78 1.89
C LYS A 175 3.99 17.88 0.97
N SER A 176 3.93 18.83 0.03
CA SER A 176 4.99 19.12 -0.94
C SER A 176 4.96 20.61 -1.27
N SER A 177 6.03 21.18 -1.77
CA SER A 177 6.05 22.57 -2.26
C SER A 177 5.26 22.74 -3.55
N ASN A 178 5.21 21.70 -4.38
CA ASN A 178 4.37 21.60 -5.58
C ASN A 178 3.93 20.16 -5.80
N TYR A 179 2.99 19.93 -6.72
CA TYR A 179 2.39 18.63 -6.97
C TYR A 179 2.43 18.28 -8.46
N ILE A 180 2.67 17.01 -8.76
CA ILE A 180 2.59 16.41 -10.08
C ILE A 180 1.38 15.49 -10.11
N THR A 181 0.58 15.50 -11.18
CA THR A 181 -0.69 14.74 -11.23
C THR A 181 -0.51 13.23 -11.06
N ASN A 182 0.56 12.67 -11.60
CA ASN A 182 0.84 11.23 -11.51
C ASN A 182 1.46 10.77 -10.18
N GLU A 183 1.75 11.69 -9.23
CA GLU A 183 2.12 11.35 -7.85
C GLU A 183 0.93 11.34 -6.88
N LEU A 184 -0.18 11.99 -7.25
CA LEU A 184 -1.32 12.14 -6.36
C LEU A 184 -2.06 10.82 -6.15
N PHE A 185 -2.57 10.65 -4.93
CA PHE A 185 -3.42 9.53 -4.59
C PHE A 185 -4.73 9.61 -5.38
N ARG A 186 -5.16 8.48 -5.94
CA ARG A 186 -6.36 8.40 -6.76
C ARG A 186 -7.46 7.71 -5.99
N PHE A 187 -8.60 8.36 -5.93
CA PHE A 187 -9.84 7.80 -5.41
C PHE A 187 -10.71 7.33 -6.57
N GLY A 188 -11.43 6.26 -6.36
CA GLY A 188 -12.43 5.77 -7.30
C GLY A 188 -11.99 4.56 -8.09
N GLY A 189 -12.99 3.80 -8.46
CA GLY A 189 -12.91 2.48 -9.04
C GLY A 189 -13.59 1.45 -8.14
N ILE A 190 -14.20 0.45 -8.76
CA ILE A 190 -14.96 -0.59 -8.04
C ILE A 190 -14.09 -1.42 -7.08
N GLN A 191 -12.77 -1.18 -7.05
CA GLN A 191 -11.80 -1.85 -6.18
C GLN A 191 -10.58 -0.94 -5.97
N SER A 192 -10.77 0.24 -5.42
CA SER A 192 -9.66 1.08 -4.93
C SER A 192 -9.26 0.67 -3.52
#